data_45bb2b3c54dcf1519c726b560ac63c99
#
_entry.id   45bb2b3c54dcf1519c726b560ac63c99
#
_cell.length_a   1.000
_cell.length_b   1.000
_cell.length_c   1.000
_cell.angle_alpha   90.00
_cell.angle_beta   90.00
_cell.angle_gamma   90.00
#
_symmetry.space_group_name_H-M   'P 1'
#
loop_
_entity.id
_entity.type
_entity.pdbx_description
1 polymer ?
#
loop_
_entity_poly.entity_id
_entity_poly.type
_entity_poly.pdbx_seq_one_letter_code
_entity_poly.pdbx_strand_id
1 'polypeptide(L)'
;MLKRLIVIAMTATLAAGMSYADQSKAKVTIPVNKTAATSGKQMYANYCASCHGVNGKGDGPAAAALKMPPTDLTVLSKNNNGKFPDAHIVAVLQYGAEIPSHGSAEMPVWGPILGKMDKANPELKQIRISNLSRYLETLQAK
;
A
#
# COMPACT_ATOMS: atom_id res chain seq x y z
N MET A 1 -48.63 -23.36 65.50
CA MET A 1 -48.69 -23.56 64.03
C MET A 1 -47.92 -22.45 63.36
N LEU A 2 -46.66 -22.72 62.96
CA LEU A 2 -45.72 -21.70 62.47
C LEU A 2 -45.61 -21.82 60.94
N LYS A 3 -46.23 -20.85 60.22
CA LYS A 3 -46.10 -20.78 58.74
C LYS A 3 -44.74 -20.25 58.35
N ARG A 4 -43.93 -21.10 57.78
CA ARG A 4 -42.65 -20.70 57.19
C ARG A 4 -42.87 -20.09 55.79
N LEU A 5 -42.70 -18.78 55.68
CA LEU A 5 -42.62 -18.09 54.42
C LEU A 5 -41.20 -18.31 53.79
N ILE A 6 -41.18 -19.01 52.68
CA ILE A 6 -39.97 -19.17 51.88
C ILE A 6 -39.94 -17.99 50.88
N VAL A 7 -39.01 -17.08 51.07
CA VAL A 7 -38.70 -15.99 50.10
C VAL A 7 -37.70 -16.55 49.07
N ILE A 8 -38.15 -16.78 47.87
CA ILE A 8 -37.30 -17.16 46.76
C ILE A 8 -36.74 -15.85 46.17
N ALA A 9 -35.44 -15.58 46.44
CA ALA A 9 -34.73 -14.49 45.82
C ALA A 9 -34.29 -14.93 44.40
N MET A 10 -34.93 -14.33 43.40
CA MET A 10 -34.65 -14.55 42.00
C MET A 10 -33.52 -13.59 41.58
N THR A 11 -32.28 -14.10 41.59
CA THR A 11 -31.10 -13.33 41.06
C THR A 11 -31.14 -13.36 39.56
N ALA A 12 -31.50 -12.24 38.93
CA ALA A 12 -31.38 -12.03 37.50
C ALA A 12 -29.93 -11.73 37.16
N THR A 13 -29.22 -12.68 36.61
CA THR A 13 -27.89 -12.48 36.01
C THR A 13 -28.05 -11.80 34.67
N LEU A 14 -27.70 -10.49 34.61
CA LEU A 14 -27.53 -9.75 33.37
C LEU A 14 -26.24 -10.26 32.68
N ALA A 15 -26.39 -11.14 31.69
CA ALA A 15 -25.34 -11.46 30.78
C ALA A 15 -25.15 -10.28 29.81
N ALA A 16 -24.20 -9.38 30.09
CA ALA A 16 -23.76 -8.36 29.15
C ALA A 16 -23.02 -9.06 27.99
N GLY A 17 -23.73 -9.31 26.90
CA GLY A 17 -23.15 -9.79 25.67
C GLY A 17 -22.21 -8.71 25.11
N MET A 18 -20.89 -8.88 25.27
CA MET A 18 -19.89 -8.11 24.52
C MET A 18 -20.01 -8.52 23.06
N SER A 19 -20.72 -7.70 22.27
CA SER A 19 -20.66 -7.78 20.81
C SER A 19 -19.26 -7.38 20.40
N TYR A 20 -18.41 -8.36 20.09
CA TYR A 20 -17.18 -8.09 19.33
C TYR A 20 -17.59 -7.59 17.96
N ALA A 21 -17.47 -6.28 17.76
CA ALA A 21 -17.59 -5.70 16.43
C ALA A 21 -16.51 -6.33 15.58
N ASP A 22 -16.91 -7.15 14.62
CA ASP A 22 -16.05 -7.65 13.55
C ASP A 22 -15.48 -6.44 12.82
N GLN A 23 -14.22 -6.11 13.11
CA GLN A 23 -13.47 -5.13 12.32
C GLN A 23 -13.15 -5.78 10.97
N SER A 24 -14.17 -5.90 10.14
CA SER A 24 -13.99 -6.22 8.73
C SER A 24 -13.00 -5.21 8.18
N LYS A 25 -11.80 -5.71 7.79
CA LYS A 25 -10.73 -4.93 7.18
C LYS A 25 -11.34 -4.14 6.02
N ALA A 26 -11.53 -2.85 6.22
CA ALA A 26 -12.06 -1.97 5.19
C ALA A 26 -11.16 -2.10 3.97
N LYS A 27 -11.71 -2.67 2.89
CA LYS A 27 -10.99 -2.82 1.62
C LYS A 27 -10.90 -1.44 1.02
N VAL A 28 -9.77 -0.76 1.27
CA VAL A 28 -9.49 0.54 0.66
C VAL A 28 -9.37 0.32 -0.85
N THR A 29 -10.42 0.66 -1.57
CA THR A 29 -10.40 0.67 -3.04
C THR A 29 -9.91 2.05 -3.48
N ILE A 30 -8.64 2.14 -3.85
CA ILE A 30 -8.10 3.35 -4.46
C ILE A 30 -8.60 3.36 -5.91
N PRO A 31 -9.39 4.37 -6.34
CA PRO A 31 -9.78 4.50 -7.75
C PRO A 31 -8.50 4.81 -8.55
N VAL A 32 -8.01 3.84 -9.28
CA VAL A 32 -6.82 4.00 -10.11
C VAL A 32 -7.27 4.44 -11.50
N ASN A 33 -7.09 5.71 -11.81
CA ASN A 33 -7.36 6.23 -13.15
C ASN A 33 -6.41 5.60 -14.17
N LYS A 34 -6.97 5.10 -15.27
CA LYS A 34 -6.17 4.50 -16.35
C LYS A 34 -5.26 5.57 -16.98
N THR A 35 -3.97 5.29 -16.98
CA THR A 35 -2.94 6.13 -17.63
C THR A 35 -2.40 5.46 -18.88
N ALA A 36 -1.70 6.22 -19.74
CA ALA A 36 -0.96 5.64 -20.84
C ALA A 36 0.15 4.70 -20.31
N ALA A 37 0.24 3.47 -20.83
CA ALA A 37 1.25 2.50 -20.45
C ALA A 37 2.68 2.98 -20.77
N THR A 38 2.81 3.89 -21.73
CA THR A 38 4.10 4.43 -22.22
C THR A 38 4.62 5.60 -21.38
N SER A 39 3.80 6.19 -20.48
CA SER A 39 4.20 7.36 -19.70
C SER A 39 4.51 7.01 -18.25
N GLY A 40 5.77 6.69 -17.94
CA GLY A 40 6.24 6.49 -16.57
C GLY A 40 6.00 7.70 -15.67
N LYS A 41 6.23 8.91 -16.19
CA LYS A 41 5.96 10.17 -15.48
C LYS A 41 4.49 10.31 -15.08
N GLN A 42 3.57 10.05 -16.01
CA GLN A 42 2.14 10.15 -15.72
C GLN A 42 1.68 9.10 -14.72
N MET A 43 2.19 7.86 -14.85
CA MET A 43 1.92 6.80 -13.88
C MET A 43 2.45 7.16 -12.49
N TYR A 44 3.66 7.67 -12.41
CA TYR A 44 4.24 8.13 -11.16
C TYR A 44 3.40 9.22 -10.49
N ALA A 45 3.03 10.26 -11.23
CA ALA A 45 2.22 11.36 -10.71
C ALA A 45 0.87 10.88 -10.17
N ASN A 46 0.23 9.93 -10.83
CA ASN A 46 -1.10 9.45 -10.45
C ASN A 46 -1.10 8.36 -9.36
N TYR A 47 -0.03 7.56 -9.26
CA TYR A 47 -0.04 6.39 -8.40
C TYR A 47 0.96 6.43 -7.24
N CYS A 48 2.05 7.18 -7.40
CA CYS A 48 3.18 7.14 -6.48
C CYS A 48 3.36 8.46 -5.72
N ALA A 49 3.11 9.60 -6.38
CA ALA A 49 3.43 10.92 -5.84
C ALA A 49 2.63 11.28 -4.57
N SER A 50 1.45 10.68 -4.37
CA SER A 50 0.67 10.90 -3.13
C SER A 50 1.45 10.51 -1.86
N CYS A 51 2.29 9.47 -1.94
CA CYS A 51 3.12 9.03 -0.83
C CYS A 51 4.59 9.46 -1.02
N HIS A 52 5.17 9.21 -2.21
CA HIS A 52 6.58 9.47 -2.46
C HIS A 52 6.92 10.94 -2.80
N GLY A 53 5.91 11.82 -2.92
CA GLY A 53 6.12 13.21 -3.34
C GLY A 53 6.31 13.37 -4.84
N VAL A 54 6.08 14.57 -5.35
CA VAL A 54 6.21 14.86 -6.78
C VAL A 54 7.66 14.74 -7.28
N ASN A 55 8.63 14.90 -6.37
CA ASN A 55 10.06 14.83 -6.63
C ASN A 55 10.69 13.51 -6.16
N GLY A 56 9.92 12.57 -5.64
CA GLY A 56 10.41 11.27 -5.19
C GLY A 56 11.07 11.23 -3.81
N LYS A 57 10.96 12.28 -3.01
CA LYS A 57 11.66 12.44 -1.71
C LYS A 57 10.96 11.76 -0.52
N GLY A 58 9.84 11.11 -0.72
CA GLY A 58 9.06 10.50 0.38
C GLY A 58 8.20 11.51 1.15
N ASP A 59 8.02 12.70 0.63
CA ASP A 59 7.34 13.86 1.24
C ASP A 59 5.94 14.11 0.66
N GLY A 60 5.31 13.09 0.13
CA GLY A 60 3.96 13.21 -0.43
C GLY A 60 2.91 13.51 0.65
N PRO A 61 1.75 14.09 0.27
CA PRO A 61 0.72 14.51 1.23
C PRO A 61 0.16 13.36 2.08
N ALA A 62 0.22 12.13 1.60
CA ALA A 62 -0.20 10.96 2.37
C ALA A 62 0.89 10.38 3.27
N ALA A 63 2.15 10.83 3.16
CA ALA A 63 3.27 10.27 3.91
C ALA A 63 3.08 10.36 5.43
N ALA A 64 2.50 11.46 5.92
CA ALA A 64 2.27 11.67 7.35
C ALA A 64 1.23 10.69 7.96
N ALA A 65 0.41 10.04 7.14
CA ALA A 65 -0.59 9.06 7.60
C ALA A 65 -0.04 7.63 7.63
N LEU A 66 1.17 7.40 7.13
CA LEU A 66 1.80 6.09 7.08
C LEU A 66 2.57 5.81 8.38
N LYS A 67 2.61 4.56 8.79
CA LYS A 67 3.38 4.12 9.97
C LYS A 67 4.89 4.29 9.79
N MET A 68 5.34 4.14 8.54
CA MET A 68 6.73 4.36 8.17
C MET A 68 6.83 5.35 7.00
N PRO A 69 7.80 6.29 7.06
CA PRO A 69 7.99 7.22 5.96
C PRO A 69 8.26 6.48 4.65
N PRO A 70 7.67 6.93 3.52
CA PRO A 70 8.02 6.38 2.22
C PRO A 70 9.50 6.59 1.91
N THR A 71 10.11 5.61 1.27
CA THR A 71 11.52 5.69 0.85
C THR A 71 11.75 6.90 -0.07
N ASP A 72 12.86 7.62 0.15
CA ASP A 72 13.36 8.61 -0.81
C ASP A 72 13.87 7.88 -2.06
N LEU A 73 13.13 8.04 -3.15
CA LEU A 73 13.42 7.40 -4.43
C LEU A 73 14.53 8.10 -5.23
N THR A 74 15.01 9.27 -4.79
CA THR A 74 16.05 10.02 -5.50
C THR A 74 17.46 9.53 -5.20
N VAL A 75 17.63 8.71 -4.17
CA VAL A 75 18.93 8.23 -3.70
C VAL A 75 19.16 6.73 -3.93
N LEU A 76 18.31 6.08 -4.72
CA LEU A 76 18.41 4.62 -4.97
C LEU A 76 19.76 4.24 -5.59
N SER A 77 20.22 4.99 -6.58
CA SER A 77 21.53 4.77 -7.20
C SER A 77 22.68 4.97 -6.20
N LYS A 78 22.62 6.04 -5.39
CA LYS A 78 23.62 6.33 -4.34
C LYS A 78 23.71 5.18 -3.34
N ASN A 79 22.56 4.65 -2.91
CA ASN A 79 22.49 3.55 -1.94
C ASN A 79 22.87 2.19 -2.54
N ASN A 80 23.04 2.13 -3.87
CA ASN A 80 23.43 0.94 -4.62
C ASN A 80 24.75 1.15 -5.40
N ASN A 81 25.75 1.70 -4.73
CA ASN A 81 27.11 1.90 -5.28
C ASN A 81 27.13 2.69 -6.60
N GLY A 82 26.26 3.69 -6.74
CA GLY A 82 26.18 4.55 -7.92
C GLY A 82 25.41 3.97 -9.09
N LYS A 83 24.91 2.73 -9.00
CA LYS A 83 24.15 2.06 -10.06
C LYS A 83 22.67 2.00 -9.73
N PHE A 84 21.81 2.41 -10.66
CA PHE A 84 20.35 2.27 -10.47
C PHE A 84 19.95 0.80 -10.36
N PRO A 85 19.21 0.40 -9.31
CA PRO A 85 18.88 -1.00 -9.04
C PRO A 85 17.62 -1.44 -9.81
N ASP A 86 17.61 -1.36 -11.15
CA ASP A 86 16.42 -1.59 -12.00
C ASP A 86 15.70 -2.92 -11.70
N ALA A 87 16.45 -4.03 -11.67
CA ALA A 87 15.87 -5.35 -11.41
C ALA A 87 15.13 -5.41 -10.06
N HIS A 88 15.69 -4.76 -9.02
CA HIS A 88 15.07 -4.68 -7.71
C HIS A 88 13.79 -3.83 -7.76
N ILE A 89 13.83 -2.67 -8.41
CA ILE A 89 12.66 -1.80 -8.55
C ILE A 89 11.53 -2.50 -9.31
N VAL A 90 11.85 -3.19 -10.41
CA VAL A 90 10.89 -4.00 -11.16
C VAL A 90 10.26 -5.08 -10.26
N ALA A 91 11.06 -5.78 -9.44
CA ALA A 91 10.57 -6.79 -8.52
C ALA A 91 9.64 -6.19 -7.44
N VAL A 92 10.02 -5.06 -6.84
CA VAL A 92 9.17 -4.34 -5.85
C VAL A 92 7.85 -3.91 -6.47
N LEU A 93 7.87 -3.33 -7.66
CA LEU A 93 6.64 -2.92 -8.35
C LEU A 93 5.74 -4.12 -8.70
N GLN A 94 6.34 -5.25 -9.08
CA GLN A 94 5.60 -6.42 -9.54
C GLN A 94 5.05 -7.27 -8.40
N TYR A 95 5.83 -7.47 -7.32
CA TYR A 95 5.55 -8.42 -6.25
C TYR A 95 5.34 -7.78 -4.88
N GLY A 96 5.62 -6.48 -4.75
CA GLY A 96 5.57 -5.77 -3.47
C GLY A 96 6.90 -5.77 -2.75
N ALA A 97 6.95 -4.98 -1.67
CA ALA A 97 8.12 -4.82 -0.82
C ALA A 97 8.16 -5.87 0.32
N GLU A 98 7.71 -7.10 0.10
CA GLU A 98 7.72 -8.18 1.11
C GLU A 98 9.13 -8.64 1.53
N ILE A 99 10.16 -7.94 1.10
CA ILE A 99 11.52 -8.15 1.58
C ILE A 99 11.66 -7.35 2.87
N PRO A 100 11.94 -7.96 4.03
CA PRO A 100 11.98 -7.31 5.36
C PRO A 100 12.87 -6.06 5.45
N SER A 101 13.77 -5.87 4.51
CA SER A 101 14.69 -4.73 4.43
C SER A 101 14.16 -3.52 3.63
N HIS A 102 12.97 -3.57 3.02
CA HIS A 102 12.59 -2.59 1.99
C HIS A 102 11.21 -1.94 2.13
N GLY A 103 10.68 -1.83 3.29
CA GLY A 103 9.53 -0.96 3.46
C GLY A 103 8.32 -1.57 4.13
N SER A 104 7.35 -0.74 4.38
CA SER A 104 6.11 -1.11 5.04
C SER A 104 5.18 -1.88 4.09
N ALA A 105 4.38 -2.77 4.68
CA ALA A 105 3.26 -3.43 3.99
C ALA A 105 2.19 -2.43 3.48
N GLU A 106 2.40 -1.13 3.68
CA GLU A 106 1.48 -0.05 3.29
C GLU A 106 1.63 0.35 1.81
N MET A 107 2.77 0.05 1.18
CA MET A 107 2.92 0.25 -0.26
C MET A 107 2.11 -0.80 -1.02
N PRO A 108 1.20 -0.40 -1.93
CA PRO A 108 0.44 -1.34 -2.72
C PRO A 108 1.31 -2.22 -3.61
N VAL A 109 0.91 -3.48 -3.80
CA VAL A 109 1.53 -4.36 -4.80
C VAL A 109 1.00 -3.96 -6.18
N TRP A 110 1.82 -3.29 -6.97
CA TRP A 110 1.41 -2.66 -8.23
C TRP A 110 1.20 -3.65 -9.38
N GLY A 111 1.91 -4.76 -9.42
CA GLY A 111 1.80 -5.74 -10.50
C GLY A 111 0.37 -6.19 -10.79
N PRO A 112 -0.40 -6.69 -9.82
CA PRO A 112 -1.81 -7.03 -10.00
C PRO A 112 -2.70 -5.84 -10.38
N ILE A 113 -2.42 -4.63 -9.82
CA ILE A 113 -3.20 -3.41 -10.10
C ILE A 113 -3.00 -3.00 -11.56
N LEU A 114 -1.74 -2.89 -12.00
CA LEU A 114 -1.38 -2.50 -13.37
C LEU A 114 -1.85 -3.52 -14.40
N GLY A 115 -1.85 -4.82 -14.06
CA GLY A 115 -2.35 -5.88 -14.92
C GLY A 115 -3.87 -5.85 -15.12
N LYS A 116 -4.63 -5.36 -14.15
CA LYS A 116 -6.09 -5.24 -14.26
C LYS A 116 -6.55 -4.06 -15.12
N MET A 117 -5.67 -3.08 -15.37
CA MET A 117 -6.01 -1.90 -16.18
C MET A 117 -6.25 -2.23 -17.65
N ASP A 118 -5.57 -3.25 -18.18
CA ASP A 118 -5.62 -3.64 -19.58
C ASP A 118 -5.81 -5.16 -19.71
N LYS A 119 -6.98 -5.66 -19.32
CA LYS A 119 -7.29 -7.10 -19.33
C LYS A 119 -7.14 -7.74 -20.72
N ALA A 120 -7.40 -6.98 -21.78
CA ALA A 120 -7.30 -7.45 -23.17
C ALA A 120 -5.84 -7.55 -23.64
N ASN A 121 -4.89 -6.86 -23.01
CA ASN A 121 -3.48 -6.79 -23.39
C ASN A 121 -2.59 -6.99 -22.16
N PRO A 122 -2.40 -8.21 -21.68
CA PRO A 122 -1.67 -8.49 -20.45
C PRO A 122 -0.19 -8.09 -20.49
N GLU A 123 0.40 -7.99 -21.69
CA GLU A 123 1.77 -7.51 -21.92
C GLU A 123 1.96 -6.05 -21.49
N LEU A 124 0.90 -5.22 -21.50
CA LEU A 124 0.97 -3.83 -21.08
C LEU A 124 1.35 -3.68 -19.61
N LYS A 125 1.10 -4.68 -18.78
CA LYS A 125 1.56 -4.70 -17.39
C LYS A 125 3.08 -4.54 -17.32
N GLN A 126 3.82 -5.32 -18.08
CA GLN A 126 5.28 -5.28 -18.06
C GLN A 126 5.81 -3.97 -18.64
N ILE A 127 5.16 -3.46 -19.68
CA ILE A 127 5.49 -2.15 -20.28
C ILE A 127 5.30 -1.03 -19.25
N ARG A 128 4.22 -1.06 -18.47
CA ARG A 128 3.97 -0.08 -17.39
C ARG A 128 5.06 -0.14 -16.32
N ILE A 129 5.39 -1.33 -15.83
CA ILE A 129 6.42 -1.52 -14.79
C ILE A 129 7.77 -1.00 -15.29
N SER A 130 8.16 -1.38 -16.50
CA SER A 130 9.44 -0.95 -17.10
C SER A 130 9.51 0.57 -17.30
N ASN A 131 8.43 1.20 -17.76
CA ASN A 131 8.40 2.65 -17.93
C ASN A 131 8.36 3.41 -16.60
N LEU A 132 7.72 2.86 -15.56
CA LEU A 132 7.83 3.39 -14.20
C LEU A 132 9.27 3.32 -13.68
N SER A 133 9.94 2.16 -13.81
CA SER A 133 11.32 2.01 -13.39
C SER A 133 12.24 3.00 -14.09
N ARG A 134 12.14 3.14 -15.42
CA ARG A 134 12.91 4.14 -16.18
C ARG A 134 12.65 5.57 -15.73
N TYR A 135 11.40 5.91 -15.39
CA TYR A 135 11.11 7.24 -14.86
C TYR A 135 11.79 7.46 -13.50
N LEU A 136 11.77 6.48 -12.60
CA LEU A 136 12.47 6.56 -11.31
C LEU A 136 13.98 6.71 -11.48
N GLU A 137 14.57 6.10 -12.50
CA GLU A 137 15.97 6.31 -12.84
C GLU A 137 16.26 7.77 -13.20
N THR A 138 15.33 8.47 -13.88
CA THR A 138 15.49 9.90 -14.19
C THR A 138 15.42 10.82 -12.97
N LEU A 139 14.88 10.35 -11.85
CA LEU A 139 14.79 11.12 -10.60
C LEU A 139 16.06 11.04 -9.75
N GLN A 140 17.04 10.22 -10.12
CA GLN A 140 18.22 10.01 -9.30
C GLN A 140 19.02 11.30 -9.13
N ALA A 141 19.39 11.60 -7.87
CA ALA A 141 20.30 12.69 -7.55
C ALA A 141 21.66 12.43 -8.22
N LYS A 142 22.22 13.47 -8.83
CA LYS A 142 23.55 13.45 -9.45
C LYS A 142 24.63 13.56 -8.39
#